data_11f287a30e57a6b49360654c319ac857
#
_entry.id   11f287a30e57a6b49360654c319ac857
#
_cell.length_a   1.000
_cell.length_b   1.000
_cell.length_c   1.000
_cell.angle_alpha   90.00
_cell.angle_beta   90.00
_cell.angle_gamma   90.00
#
_symmetry.space_group_name_H-M   'P 1'
#
loop_
_entity.id
_entity.type
_entity.pdbx_description
1 polymer ?
#
loop_
_entity_poly.entity_id
_entity_poly.type
_entity_poly.pdbx_seq_one_letter_code
_entity_poly.pdbx_strand_id
1 'polypeptide(L)'
;MKKTMLAAGMLTLAAFTPHIPPVADKTLPPPDPNTTTEVPQDNKLVIYQLMTRLFGNKVALNKPYGTIAENGCGKFNDITDKALDEIKKMGVSHVWYTGVIEHATMTDYTAAGIPADDADVVKGRAGSPYAIKDYYDVDPDLAVNVKNRMAEYEALIKRTHDKDLKVLMDFIPNHVARSYKSDAKPAGVLDLGAKDDKTKAFAPNNNFYYLPGKSFVVPAGYNPLGASKGPQEDGKYSEVPAKATGNDVFSEAPKIDDWFETVKLNYGVDYQNNRATHFSPVPDTWVKMRDILLYWAGKNVDGFRCDVAEMVPVEFWAWVIPEVKKVKPDIIFIAEAYNPKEYKTYIEKGKFDFLYDKVGLYDALRRLMRGEGTTEDITKVWKEESRGFSSHMLRFLENHDEQRIASKDFATDPMRAIPAMTVTATLASGPVMLYSGQEVGEPARGSEGFSGEDGRTTIFDYWGVPEHQKWLNQGKFDGAKLGPAQKDLREFYSRLLNLAASSDAIRRGKFYELQDANNLGKEYNQKYVYAYLRYTDKQQLLVVVNFNPDRAYKPTINIPAEALTAMGLNPKKFYTYTDLLNGGEPRKSLYLTLAPMSAYVFEIKP
;
A
#
# COMPACT_ATOMS: atom_id res chain seq x y z
N MET A 1 39.81 3.38 12.71
CA MET A 1 38.35 3.35 12.81
C MET A 1 37.77 3.68 11.42
N LYS A 2 37.48 2.65 10.63
CA LYS A 2 36.92 2.80 9.29
C LYS A 2 35.42 2.49 9.40
N LYS A 3 34.58 3.48 9.11
CA LYS A 3 33.13 3.32 8.96
C LYS A 3 32.88 2.57 7.65
N THR A 4 32.37 1.38 7.75
CA THR A 4 31.90 0.62 6.59
C THR A 4 30.46 1.03 6.34
N MET A 5 30.22 1.76 5.26
CA MET A 5 28.88 2.00 4.71
C MET A 5 28.44 0.69 4.05
N LEU A 6 27.39 0.06 4.58
CA LEU A 6 26.64 -0.95 3.84
C LEU A 6 25.71 -0.25 2.85
N ALA A 7 26.02 -0.38 1.57
CA ALA A 7 25.11 0.00 0.50
C ALA A 7 24.02 -1.06 0.37
N ALA A 8 22.78 -0.65 0.41
CA ALA A 8 21.63 -1.49 0.08
C ALA A 8 21.71 -1.82 -1.42
N GLY A 9 22.08 -3.07 -1.72
CA GLY A 9 22.14 -3.56 -3.09
C GLY A 9 20.74 -3.79 -3.65
N MET A 10 20.32 -2.96 -4.60
CA MET A 10 19.25 -3.31 -5.54
C MET A 10 19.74 -4.45 -6.41
N LEU A 11 19.15 -5.62 -6.27
CA LEU A 11 19.33 -6.71 -7.24
C LEU A 11 18.59 -6.35 -8.52
N THR A 12 19.34 -6.03 -9.58
CA THR A 12 18.82 -5.96 -10.94
C THR A 12 18.72 -7.37 -11.50
N LEU A 13 17.52 -7.92 -11.58
CA LEU A 13 17.24 -9.11 -12.37
C LEU A 13 17.27 -8.72 -13.86
N ALA A 14 18.26 -9.18 -14.59
CA ALA A 14 18.27 -9.13 -16.05
C ALA A 14 17.41 -10.29 -16.58
N ALA A 15 16.18 -9.99 -17.02
CA ALA A 15 15.35 -10.95 -17.74
C ALA A 15 15.56 -10.81 -19.25
N PHE A 16 16.06 -11.86 -19.87
CA PHE A 16 16.05 -12.01 -21.34
C PHE A 16 14.65 -12.43 -21.79
N THR A 17 13.97 -11.58 -22.57
CA THR A 17 12.73 -11.92 -23.28
C THR A 17 12.95 -11.91 -24.78
N PRO A 18 12.39 -12.85 -25.57
CA PRO A 18 12.42 -12.77 -27.03
C PRO A 18 11.54 -11.62 -27.53
N HIS A 19 12.08 -10.86 -28.43
CA HIS A 19 11.48 -9.68 -29.04
C HIS A 19 10.43 -10.09 -30.08
N ILE A 20 9.15 -9.84 -29.80
CA ILE A 20 8.07 -9.85 -30.80
C ILE A 20 7.75 -8.38 -31.09
N PRO A 21 7.87 -7.90 -32.35
CA PRO A 21 7.56 -6.52 -32.66
C PRO A 21 6.05 -6.24 -32.58
N PRO A 22 5.61 -5.09 -32.06
CA PRO A 22 4.20 -4.75 -32.00
C PRO A 22 3.65 -4.43 -33.41
N VAL A 23 2.48 -4.99 -33.72
CA VAL A 23 1.68 -4.61 -34.87
C VAL A 23 1.12 -3.20 -34.64
N ALA A 24 1.52 -2.25 -35.43
CA ALA A 24 1.02 -0.88 -35.35
C ALA A 24 -0.42 -0.80 -35.93
N ASP A 25 -1.36 -0.43 -35.07
CA ASP A 25 -2.72 -0.08 -35.49
C ASP A 25 -2.71 1.33 -36.12
N LYS A 26 -3.09 1.42 -37.41
CA LYS A 26 -2.92 2.62 -38.26
C LYS A 26 -4.17 3.52 -38.33
N THR A 27 -5.13 3.49 -37.42
CA THR A 27 -6.44 4.11 -37.66
C THR A 27 -6.84 5.27 -36.73
N LEU A 28 -6.04 5.66 -35.77
CA LEU A 28 -6.34 6.83 -34.93
C LEU A 28 -5.24 7.89 -35.04
N PRO A 29 -5.59 9.20 -35.11
CA PRO A 29 -4.58 10.25 -35.00
C PRO A 29 -3.83 10.09 -33.68
N PRO A 30 -2.53 10.40 -33.65
CA PRO A 30 -1.79 10.33 -32.38
C PRO A 30 -2.51 11.17 -31.34
N PRO A 31 -2.74 10.64 -30.13
CA PRO A 31 -3.36 11.42 -29.07
C PRO A 31 -2.50 12.65 -28.77
N ASP A 32 -3.16 13.78 -28.45
CA ASP A 32 -2.50 15.01 -28.01
C ASP A 32 -1.44 14.65 -26.96
N PRO A 33 -0.17 15.03 -27.15
CA PRO A 33 0.92 14.66 -26.24
C PRO A 33 0.74 15.16 -24.81
N ASN A 34 -0.19 16.10 -24.57
CA ASN A 34 -0.47 16.69 -23.28
C ASN A 34 -1.74 16.13 -22.60
N THR A 35 -2.37 15.10 -23.19
CA THR A 35 -3.62 14.53 -22.64
C THR A 35 -3.54 13.03 -22.42
N THR A 36 -4.29 12.53 -21.43
CA THR A 36 -4.57 11.10 -21.26
C THR A 36 -6.08 10.85 -21.35
N THR A 37 -6.47 9.76 -22.03
CA THR A 37 -7.82 9.21 -21.93
C THR A 37 -7.86 8.31 -20.71
N GLU A 38 -8.58 8.73 -19.65
CA GLU A 38 -8.80 7.91 -18.46
C GLU A 38 -10.15 7.20 -18.55
N VAL A 39 -10.25 6.02 -17.94
CA VAL A 39 -11.54 5.37 -17.74
C VAL A 39 -12.26 6.13 -16.60
N PRO A 40 -13.43 6.73 -16.84
CA PRO A 40 -14.16 7.45 -15.80
C PRO A 40 -14.54 6.49 -14.66
N GLN A 41 -14.27 6.88 -13.44
CA GLN A 41 -14.70 6.16 -12.25
C GLN A 41 -15.95 6.85 -11.67
N ASP A 42 -17.00 6.08 -11.37
CA ASP A 42 -18.20 6.66 -10.75
C ASP A 42 -17.90 7.21 -9.36
N ASN A 43 -17.03 6.52 -8.62
CA ASN A 43 -16.56 6.94 -7.31
C ASN A 43 -15.05 6.78 -7.24
N LYS A 44 -14.34 7.86 -6.90
CA LYS A 44 -12.92 7.76 -6.57
C LYS A 44 -12.77 7.09 -5.20
N LEU A 45 -12.02 5.99 -5.16
CA LEU A 45 -11.74 5.32 -3.90
C LEU A 45 -10.75 6.16 -3.09
N VAL A 46 -11.12 6.46 -1.86
CA VAL A 46 -10.24 7.04 -0.85
C VAL A 46 -10.04 6.00 0.24
N ILE A 47 -8.83 5.45 0.33
CA ILE A 47 -8.50 4.35 1.22
C ILE A 47 -7.76 4.90 2.43
N TYR A 48 -8.20 4.54 3.64
CA TYR A 48 -7.46 4.75 4.87
C TYR A 48 -6.85 3.42 5.29
N GLN A 49 -5.55 3.27 5.15
CA GLN A 49 -4.81 2.11 5.62
C GLN A 49 -4.47 2.28 7.09
N LEU A 50 -4.68 1.25 7.88
CA LEU A 50 -4.24 1.20 9.27
C LEU A 50 -3.62 -0.16 9.61
N MET A 51 -2.51 -0.14 10.33
CA MET A 51 -1.94 -1.34 10.94
C MET A 51 -2.74 -1.64 12.20
N THR A 52 -3.51 -2.72 12.20
CA THR A 52 -4.56 -2.98 13.20
C THR A 52 -3.99 -3.04 14.61
N ARG A 53 -2.82 -3.69 14.80
CA ARG A 53 -2.18 -3.79 16.12
C ARG A 53 -1.65 -2.45 16.66
N LEU A 54 -1.40 -1.47 15.79
CA LEU A 54 -0.85 -0.17 16.19
C LEU A 54 -1.95 0.88 16.40
N PHE A 55 -2.98 0.86 15.55
CA PHE A 55 -3.98 1.93 15.46
C PHE A 55 -4.67 2.25 16.79
N GLY A 56 -5.15 1.24 17.50
CA GLY A 56 -5.87 1.41 18.78
C GLY A 56 -4.97 1.39 20.01
N ASN A 57 -3.67 1.19 19.87
CA ASN A 57 -2.75 1.07 21.00
C ASN A 57 -2.65 2.38 21.78
N LYS A 58 -2.95 2.32 23.09
CA LYS A 58 -2.97 3.45 24.03
C LYS A 58 -1.73 3.53 24.92
N VAL A 59 -0.86 2.51 24.86
CA VAL A 59 0.37 2.44 25.65
C VAL A 59 1.45 3.25 24.96
N ALA A 60 2.05 4.19 25.67
CA ALA A 60 3.11 5.06 25.13
C ALA A 60 4.53 4.51 25.38
N LEU A 61 4.65 3.36 26.02
CA LEU A 61 5.95 2.72 26.26
C LEU A 61 6.36 1.96 25.00
N ASN A 62 7.50 2.34 24.42
CA ASN A 62 8.10 1.70 23.26
C ASN A 62 9.42 1.04 23.65
N LYS A 63 9.32 -0.06 24.38
CA LYS A 63 10.47 -0.84 24.82
C LYS A 63 10.92 -1.75 23.66
N PRO A 64 12.17 -1.67 23.19
CA PRO A 64 12.69 -2.62 22.21
C PRO A 64 12.48 -4.06 22.69
N TYR A 65 11.97 -4.92 21.80
CA TYR A 65 11.61 -6.32 22.09
C TYR A 65 10.57 -6.49 23.21
N GLY A 66 9.79 -5.44 23.52
CA GLY A 66 8.78 -5.47 24.58
C GLY A 66 7.64 -6.45 24.28
N THR A 67 7.11 -7.05 25.34
CA THR A 67 5.93 -7.92 25.25
C THR A 67 4.65 -7.11 24.99
N ILE A 68 3.57 -7.80 24.62
CA ILE A 68 2.25 -7.19 24.48
C ILE A 68 1.78 -6.54 25.80
N ALA A 69 2.17 -7.09 26.96
CA ALA A 69 1.85 -6.53 28.27
C ALA A 69 2.61 -5.22 28.56
N GLU A 70 3.84 -5.07 28.02
CA GLU A 70 4.66 -3.88 28.21
C GLU A 70 4.29 -2.77 27.23
N ASN A 71 4.23 -3.08 25.92
CA ASN A 71 4.08 -2.10 24.84
C ASN A 71 2.62 -1.90 24.40
N GLY A 72 1.73 -2.80 24.80
CA GLY A 72 0.33 -2.77 24.38
C GLY A 72 0.14 -3.24 22.94
N CYS A 73 -1.13 -3.40 22.57
CA CYS A 73 -1.57 -3.76 21.23
C CYS A 73 -2.98 -3.20 21.01
N GLY A 74 -3.23 -2.61 19.84
CA GLY A 74 -4.56 -2.24 19.41
C GLY A 74 -5.46 -3.47 19.21
N LYS A 75 -6.75 -3.31 19.44
CA LYS A 75 -7.75 -4.37 19.34
C LYS A 75 -8.82 -4.03 18.31
N PHE A 76 -9.49 -5.03 17.74
CA PHE A 76 -10.65 -4.82 16.88
C PHE A 76 -11.70 -3.91 17.53
N ASN A 77 -11.87 -4.03 18.85
CA ASN A 77 -12.82 -3.24 19.61
C ASN A 77 -12.36 -1.81 19.91
N ASP A 78 -11.08 -1.49 19.73
CA ASP A 78 -10.58 -0.11 19.81
C ASP A 78 -10.94 0.71 18.57
N ILE A 79 -11.25 0.06 17.44
CA ILE A 79 -11.74 0.72 16.22
C ILE A 79 -13.25 0.94 16.37
N THR A 80 -13.59 1.96 17.14
CA THR A 80 -14.97 2.27 17.55
C THR A 80 -15.77 2.98 16.45
N ASP A 81 -17.10 3.08 16.63
CA ASP A 81 -17.94 3.93 15.78
C ASP A 81 -17.38 5.34 15.66
N LYS A 82 -16.90 5.91 16.77
CA LYS A 82 -16.32 7.26 16.78
C LYS A 82 -15.06 7.35 15.92
N ALA A 83 -14.18 6.35 15.99
CA ALA A 83 -12.99 6.27 15.15
C ALA A 83 -13.36 6.26 13.66
N LEU A 84 -14.31 5.42 13.28
CA LEU A 84 -14.80 5.29 11.91
C LEU A 84 -15.50 6.55 11.41
N ASP A 85 -16.30 7.21 12.25
CA ASP A 85 -16.91 8.50 11.93
C ASP A 85 -15.87 9.59 11.63
N GLU A 86 -14.80 9.66 12.43
CA GLU A 86 -13.72 10.63 12.23
C GLU A 86 -12.85 10.32 10.99
N ILE A 87 -12.68 9.04 10.65
CA ILE A 87 -12.04 8.60 9.40
C ILE A 87 -12.93 8.97 8.21
N LYS A 88 -14.24 8.68 8.27
CA LYS A 88 -15.20 8.99 7.20
C LYS A 88 -15.28 10.49 6.91
N LYS A 89 -15.21 11.34 7.93
CA LYS A 89 -15.22 12.83 7.78
C LYS A 89 -14.06 13.34 6.90
N MET A 90 -12.98 12.59 6.76
CA MET A 90 -11.90 12.94 5.84
C MET A 90 -12.18 12.60 4.37
N GLY A 91 -13.39 12.11 4.04
CA GLY A 91 -13.73 11.70 2.68
C GLY A 91 -13.37 10.26 2.34
N VAL A 92 -12.99 9.47 3.34
CA VAL A 92 -12.64 8.05 3.18
C VAL A 92 -13.87 7.23 2.79
N SER A 93 -13.67 6.30 1.87
CA SER A 93 -14.68 5.33 1.42
C SER A 93 -14.36 3.89 1.82
N HIS A 94 -13.07 3.58 1.99
CA HIS A 94 -12.58 2.23 2.31
C HIS A 94 -11.57 2.27 3.45
N VAL A 95 -11.66 1.31 4.36
CA VAL A 95 -10.66 1.11 5.40
C VAL A 95 -9.92 -0.20 5.11
N TRP A 96 -8.60 -0.12 4.97
CA TRP A 96 -7.76 -1.30 4.85
C TRP A 96 -7.16 -1.66 6.20
N TYR A 97 -7.64 -2.77 6.74
CA TYR A 97 -7.15 -3.37 7.99
C TYR A 97 -5.94 -4.27 7.68
N THR A 98 -4.73 -3.76 7.93
CA THR A 98 -3.48 -4.49 7.71
C THR A 98 -3.18 -5.41 8.89
N GLY A 99 -2.73 -6.64 8.60
CA GLY A 99 -2.26 -7.61 9.60
C GLY A 99 -3.36 -8.30 10.37
N VAL A 100 -4.49 -8.60 9.73
CA VAL A 100 -5.67 -9.23 10.38
C VAL A 100 -5.58 -10.74 10.44
N ILE A 101 -5.08 -11.40 9.38
CA ILE A 101 -5.02 -12.88 9.32
C ILE A 101 -4.02 -13.39 10.34
N GLU A 102 -4.32 -14.53 10.98
CA GLU A 102 -3.42 -15.15 11.96
C GLU A 102 -2.04 -15.42 11.35
N HIS A 103 -1.01 -14.92 11.98
CA HIS A 103 0.40 -15.06 11.60
C HIS A 103 1.22 -15.55 12.78
N ALA A 104 2.43 -16.02 12.52
CA ALA A 104 3.33 -16.52 13.56
C ALA A 104 3.72 -15.38 14.53
N THR A 105 3.63 -15.63 15.83
CA THR A 105 3.90 -14.67 16.92
C THR A 105 4.65 -15.30 18.07
N MET A 106 5.38 -14.46 18.83
CA MET A 106 6.05 -14.90 20.07
C MET A 106 5.13 -14.86 21.29
N THR A 107 3.92 -14.34 21.17
CA THR A 107 2.95 -14.35 22.27
C THR A 107 2.31 -15.74 22.38
N ASP A 108 2.28 -16.28 23.60
CA ASP A 108 1.75 -17.62 23.87
C ASP A 108 0.22 -17.61 23.97
N TYR A 109 -0.43 -18.32 23.05
CA TYR A 109 -1.88 -18.52 23.02
C TYR A 109 -2.29 -19.99 23.18
N THR A 110 -1.40 -20.86 23.70
CA THR A 110 -1.68 -22.29 23.90
C THR A 110 -2.89 -22.54 24.81
N ALA A 111 -3.14 -21.65 25.80
CA ALA A 111 -4.34 -21.70 26.63
C ALA A 111 -5.66 -21.45 25.85
N ALA A 112 -5.57 -20.87 24.66
CA ALA A 112 -6.71 -20.68 23.75
C ALA A 112 -6.79 -21.77 22.68
N GLY A 113 -5.87 -22.75 22.68
CA GLY A 113 -5.81 -23.84 21.72
C GLY A 113 -4.94 -23.56 20.49
N ILE A 114 -4.31 -22.39 20.41
CA ILE A 114 -3.42 -22.01 19.32
C ILE A 114 -2.00 -22.52 19.65
N PRO A 115 -1.38 -23.35 18.79
CA PRO A 115 -0.02 -23.83 19.03
C PRO A 115 0.99 -22.69 19.11
N ALA A 116 1.96 -22.78 20.04
CA ALA A 116 3.06 -21.80 20.11
C ALA A 116 3.96 -21.90 18.87
N ASP A 117 4.48 -20.74 18.46
CA ASP A 117 5.48 -20.67 17.40
C ASP A 117 6.91 -20.74 17.96
N ASP A 118 7.83 -21.19 17.13
CA ASP A 118 9.24 -21.29 17.47
C ASP A 118 9.94 -19.96 17.18
N ALA A 119 10.60 -19.38 18.17
CA ALA A 119 11.26 -18.09 18.08
C ALA A 119 12.34 -18.03 16.98
N ASP A 120 12.94 -19.17 16.63
CA ASP A 120 13.97 -19.26 15.60
C ASP A 120 13.43 -18.94 14.19
N VAL A 121 12.09 -18.92 14.01
CA VAL A 121 11.43 -18.67 12.72
C VAL A 121 10.28 -17.66 12.82
N VAL A 122 10.32 -16.76 13.81
CA VAL A 122 9.39 -15.64 13.97
C VAL A 122 10.14 -14.32 13.91
N LYS A 123 9.74 -13.39 13.07
CA LYS A 123 10.38 -12.09 12.89
C LYS A 123 9.80 -11.05 13.84
N GLY A 124 10.60 -10.57 14.80
CA GLY A 124 10.19 -9.66 15.86
C GLY A 124 9.31 -10.31 16.94
N ARG A 125 8.89 -9.53 17.93
CA ARG A 125 8.10 -10.05 19.06
C ARG A 125 6.66 -10.37 18.70
N ALA A 126 6.03 -9.51 17.89
CA ALA A 126 4.65 -9.68 17.46
C ALA A 126 4.53 -10.52 16.18
N GLY A 127 5.64 -10.85 15.54
CA GLY A 127 5.67 -11.57 14.27
C GLY A 127 5.38 -10.70 13.05
N SER A 128 5.77 -11.19 11.88
CA SER A 128 5.44 -10.57 10.61
C SER A 128 3.97 -10.81 10.27
N PRO A 129 3.18 -9.77 9.98
CA PRO A 129 1.79 -9.91 9.55
C PRO A 129 1.65 -10.63 8.21
N TYR A 130 2.78 -10.87 7.53
CA TYR A 130 2.87 -11.57 6.24
C TYR A 130 3.35 -13.02 6.37
N ALA A 131 3.77 -13.47 7.55
CA ALA A 131 4.09 -14.88 7.83
C ALA A 131 2.83 -15.61 8.34
N ILE A 132 1.87 -15.87 7.42
CA ILE A 132 0.57 -16.44 7.74
C ILE A 132 0.71 -17.84 8.33
N LYS A 133 0.08 -18.06 9.48
CA LYS A 133 0.01 -19.34 10.19
C LYS A 133 -1.31 -20.07 9.96
N ASP A 134 -2.42 -19.33 9.89
CA ASP A 134 -3.74 -19.86 9.56
C ASP A 134 -4.52 -18.88 8.69
N TYR A 135 -4.87 -19.29 7.47
CA TYR A 135 -5.68 -18.46 6.56
C TYR A 135 -7.16 -18.38 6.94
N TYR A 136 -7.63 -19.23 7.82
CA TYR A 136 -9.05 -19.30 8.20
C TYR A 136 -9.36 -18.63 9.53
N ASP A 137 -8.33 -17.99 10.12
CA ASP A 137 -8.46 -17.32 11.40
C ASP A 137 -7.83 -15.91 11.39
N VAL A 138 -8.11 -15.17 12.46
CA VAL A 138 -7.58 -13.83 12.68
C VAL A 138 -6.55 -13.83 13.80
N ASP A 139 -5.60 -12.90 13.73
CA ASP A 139 -4.53 -12.72 14.71
C ASP A 139 -5.12 -12.58 16.14
N PRO A 140 -4.76 -13.48 17.06
CA PRO A 140 -5.24 -13.47 18.42
C PRO A 140 -4.84 -12.21 19.22
N ASP A 141 -3.74 -11.56 18.83
CA ASP A 141 -3.29 -10.29 19.42
C ASP A 141 -4.36 -9.20 19.30
N LEU A 142 -5.18 -9.23 18.28
CA LEU A 142 -6.14 -8.19 17.92
C LEU A 142 -7.50 -8.33 18.64
N ALA A 143 -7.74 -9.44 19.30
CA ALA A 143 -8.97 -9.66 20.06
C ALA A 143 -8.86 -9.26 21.53
N VAL A 144 -9.94 -8.77 22.11
CA VAL A 144 -10.08 -8.61 23.57
C VAL A 144 -10.30 -9.97 24.23
N ASN A 145 -11.11 -10.82 23.59
CA ASN A 145 -11.29 -12.21 23.99
C ASN A 145 -10.83 -13.15 22.88
N VAL A 146 -9.66 -13.74 23.05
CA VAL A 146 -9.02 -14.60 22.05
C VAL A 146 -9.94 -15.73 21.55
N LYS A 147 -10.78 -16.30 22.42
CA LYS A 147 -11.74 -17.36 22.02
C LYS A 147 -12.85 -16.84 21.10
N ASN A 148 -13.11 -15.54 21.12
CA ASN A 148 -14.13 -14.88 20.31
C ASN A 148 -13.52 -14.04 19.17
N ARG A 149 -12.22 -14.19 18.86
CA ARG A 149 -11.47 -13.34 17.92
C ARG A 149 -12.14 -13.15 16.57
N MET A 150 -12.64 -14.22 15.98
CA MET A 150 -13.35 -14.15 14.70
C MET A 150 -14.64 -13.33 14.82
N ALA A 151 -15.43 -13.54 15.87
CA ALA A 151 -16.66 -12.78 16.10
C ALA A 151 -16.37 -11.28 16.35
N GLU A 152 -15.26 -10.94 17.01
CA GLU A 152 -14.84 -9.54 17.18
C GLU A 152 -14.46 -8.89 15.84
N TYR A 153 -13.79 -9.62 14.95
CA TYR A 153 -13.48 -9.13 13.60
C TYR A 153 -14.74 -8.97 12.73
N GLU A 154 -15.63 -9.95 12.73
CA GLU A 154 -16.92 -9.85 12.03
C GLU A 154 -17.75 -8.66 12.54
N ALA A 155 -17.71 -8.41 13.85
CA ALA A 155 -18.34 -7.22 14.43
C ALA A 155 -17.66 -5.91 13.97
N LEU A 156 -16.34 -5.90 13.76
CA LEU A 156 -15.63 -4.76 13.16
C LEU A 156 -16.05 -4.54 11.71
N ILE A 157 -16.12 -5.59 10.89
CA ILE A 157 -16.62 -5.50 9.51
C ILE A 157 -18.01 -4.88 9.49
N LYS A 158 -18.92 -5.42 10.30
CA LYS A 158 -20.28 -4.87 10.40
C LYS A 158 -20.28 -3.41 10.83
N ARG A 159 -19.53 -3.04 11.86
CA ARG A 159 -19.43 -1.66 12.36
C ARG A 159 -18.91 -0.71 11.28
N THR A 160 -17.96 -1.17 10.47
CA THR A 160 -17.42 -0.40 9.33
C THR A 160 -18.50 -0.17 8.27
N HIS A 161 -19.27 -1.21 7.93
CA HIS A 161 -20.39 -1.09 6.99
C HIS A 161 -21.54 -0.21 7.53
N ASP A 162 -21.83 -0.28 8.83
CA ASP A 162 -22.84 0.59 9.47
C ASP A 162 -22.49 2.09 9.37
N LYS A 163 -21.21 2.41 9.03
CA LYS A 163 -20.73 3.76 8.74
C LYS A 163 -20.64 4.06 7.24
N ASP A 164 -21.21 3.24 6.36
CA ASP A 164 -21.07 3.29 4.88
C ASP A 164 -19.60 3.36 4.45
N LEU A 165 -18.73 2.64 5.13
CA LEU A 165 -17.35 2.39 4.76
C LEU A 165 -17.21 0.94 4.29
N LYS A 166 -16.27 0.71 3.38
CA LYS A 166 -15.94 -0.62 2.86
C LYS A 166 -14.68 -1.17 3.54
N VAL A 167 -14.58 -2.50 3.60
CA VAL A 167 -13.49 -3.21 4.25
C VAL A 167 -12.55 -3.82 3.24
N LEU A 168 -11.27 -3.46 3.33
CA LEU A 168 -10.18 -4.13 2.63
C LEU A 168 -9.30 -4.88 3.62
N MET A 169 -8.76 -6.02 3.21
CA MET A 169 -7.78 -6.78 3.98
C MET A 169 -6.65 -7.30 3.10
N ASP A 170 -5.52 -7.65 3.73
CA ASP A 170 -4.44 -8.31 3.02
C ASP A 170 -4.81 -9.75 2.64
N PHE A 171 -4.35 -10.17 1.48
CA PHE A 171 -4.25 -11.56 1.07
C PHE A 171 -2.81 -11.84 0.67
N ILE A 172 -2.18 -12.82 1.31
CA ILE A 172 -0.78 -13.17 1.13
C ILE A 172 -0.68 -14.43 0.27
N PRO A 173 -0.55 -14.33 -1.06
CA PRO A 173 -0.61 -15.49 -1.95
C PRO A 173 0.70 -16.22 -2.12
N ASN A 174 1.84 -15.54 -1.94
CA ASN A 174 3.15 -16.04 -2.36
C ASN A 174 3.80 -16.98 -1.36
N HIS A 175 3.54 -16.82 -0.06
CA HIS A 175 4.23 -17.52 1.01
C HIS A 175 3.38 -17.64 2.27
N VAL A 176 3.82 -18.48 3.19
CA VAL A 176 3.24 -18.67 4.54
C VAL A 176 4.36 -18.78 5.57
N ALA A 177 4.02 -18.73 6.87
CA ALA A 177 4.99 -19.03 7.95
C ALA A 177 5.57 -20.45 7.79
N ARG A 178 6.80 -20.67 8.25
CA ARG A 178 7.37 -22.04 8.31
C ARG A 178 6.55 -22.96 9.20
N SER A 179 5.97 -22.40 10.26
CA SER A 179 5.08 -23.09 11.21
C SER A 179 3.62 -23.21 10.73
N TYR A 180 3.31 -22.92 9.45
CA TYR A 180 1.94 -22.96 8.93
C TYR A 180 1.18 -24.22 9.35
N LYS A 181 0.10 -24.01 10.07
CA LYS A 181 -0.82 -25.05 10.51
C LYS A 181 -2.13 -24.42 10.95
N SER A 182 -3.19 -24.67 10.19
CA SER A 182 -4.52 -24.14 10.53
C SER A 182 -5.17 -24.95 11.64
N ASP A 183 -5.66 -24.29 12.69
CA ASP A 183 -6.52 -24.86 13.73
C ASP A 183 -8.00 -24.45 13.57
N ALA A 184 -8.28 -23.43 12.73
CA ALA A 184 -9.65 -22.94 12.49
C ALA A 184 -10.23 -23.30 11.12
N LYS A 185 -9.53 -24.07 10.29
CA LYS A 185 -10.02 -24.44 8.96
C LYS A 185 -11.36 -25.16 8.99
N PRO A 186 -12.23 -24.95 8.00
CA PRO A 186 -13.49 -25.69 7.87
C PRO A 186 -13.29 -27.20 7.84
N ALA A 187 -14.29 -27.95 8.35
CA ALA A 187 -14.26 -29.41 8.35
C ALA A 187 -14.03 -29.97 6.94
N GLY A 188 -13.09 -30.92 6.81
CA GLY A 188 -12.72 -31.53 5.54
C GLY A 188 -11.66 -30.77 4.73
N VAL A 189 -11.32 -29.54 5.10
CA VAL A 189 -10.22 -28.78 4.47
C VAL A 189 -8.88 -29.33 4.95
N LEU A 190 -7.98 -29.60 4.00
CA LEU A 190 -6.61 -30.04 4.27
C LEU A 190 -5.65 -28.86 4.28
N ASP A 191 -4.72 -28.88 5.22
CA ASP A 191 -3.63 -27.88 5.27
C ASP A 191 -2.80 -27.87 3.98
N LEU A 192 -2.16 -26.73 3.73
CA LEU A 192 -1.09 -26.64 2.73
C LEU A 192 0.00 -27.66 3.09
N GLY A 193 0.50 -28.38 2.09
CA GLY A 193 1.53 -29.41 2.27
C GLY A 193 1.07 -30.77 2.82
N ALA A 194 -0.22 -30.92 3.20
CA ALA A 194 -0.72 -32.17 3.79
C ALA A 194 -0.61 -33.40 2.87
N LYS A 195 -0.61 -33.18 1.55
CA LYS A 195 -0.53 -34.26 0.53
C LYS A 195 0.76 -34.18 -0.29
N ASP A 196 1.72 -33.32 0.08
CA ASP A 196 2.94 -33.10 -0.68
C ASP A 196 3.86 -34.32 -0.68
N ASP A 197 4.40 -34.65 -1.85
CA ASP A 197 5.51 -35.61 -2.01
C ASP A 197 6.82 -34.89 -1.65
N LYS A 198 7.23 -35.03 -0.40
CA LYS A 198 8.43 -34.41 0.16
C LYS A 198 9.76 -35.01 -0.35
N THR A 199 9.69 -36.08 -1.13
CA THR A 199 10.86 -36.70 -1.75
C THR A 199 11.29 -35.98 -3.04
N LYS A 200 10.44 -35.07 -3.55
CA LYS A 200 10.66 -34.30 -4.78
C LYS A 200 10.88 -32.82 -4.47
N ALA A 201 11.88 -32.23 -5.11
CA ALA A 201 12.13 -30.80 -5.03
C ALA A 201 10.95 -29.98 -5.60
N PHE A 202 10.38 -30.47 -6.71
CA PHE A 202 9.18 -29.95 -7.33
C PHE A 202 8.23 -31.08 -7.71
N ALA A 203 6.94 -30.88 -7.50
CA ALA A 203 5.86 -31.62 -8.14
C ALA A 203 4.70 -30.66 -8.39
N PRO A 204 3.96 -30.72 -9.52
CA PRO A 204 2.92 -29.75 -9.88
C PRO A 204 1.82 -29.55 -8.83
N ASN A 205 1.51 -30.61 -8.06
CA ASN A 205 0.46 -30.59 -7.04
C ASN A 205 1.00 -30.48 -5.60
N ASN A 206 2.32 -30.36 -5.39
CA ASN A 206 2.85 -29.99 -4.11
C ASN A 206 2.50 -28.52 -3.81
N ASN A 207 2.19 -28.20 -2.56
CA ASN A 207 1.97 -26.82 -2.14
C ASN A 207 3.26 -26.06 -1.86
N PHE A 208 4.37 -26.77 -1.62
CA PHE A 208 5.68 -26.20 -1.31
C PHE A 208 6.77 -26.74 -2.24
N TYR A 209 7.88 -26.01 -2.28
CA TYR A 209 9.14 -26.46 -2.88
C TYR A 209 10.03 -27.03 -1.78
N TYR A 210 10.53 -28.24 -1.96
CA TYR A 210 11.36 -28.94 -0.98
C TYR A 210 12.84 -29.01 -1.42
N LEU A 211 13.68 -29.25 -0.44
CA LEU A 211 15.11 -29.53 -0.60
C LEU A 211 15.37 -30.97 -0.06
N PRO A 212 15.10 -32.04 -0.85
CA PRO A 212 15.16 -33.41 -0.37
C PRO A 212 16.51 -33.75 0.22
N GLY A 213 16.51 -34.40 1.39
CA GLY A 213 17.71 -34.80 2.10
C GLY A 213 18.44 -33.66 2.82
N LYS A 214 17.90 -32.44 2.82
CA LYS A 214 18.47 -31.27 3.53
C LYS A 214 17.61 -30.88 4.72
N SER A 215 18.26 -30.46 5.82
CA SER A 215 17.58 -29.89 6.99
C SER A 215 17.73 -28.39 6.98
N PHE A 216 16.68 -27.68 7.35
CA PHE A 216 16.73 -26.24 7.51
C PHE A 216 17.74 -25.84 8.58
N VAL A 217 18.49 -24.78 8.32
CA VAL A 217 19.48 -24.21 9.23
C VAL A 217 19.02 -22.79 9.60
N VAL A 218 18.81 -22.56 10.88
CA VAL A 218 18.45 -21.24 11.41
C VAL A 218 19.57 -20.24 11.09
N PRO A 219 19.27 -19.06 10.53
CA PRO A 219 20.29 -18.07 10.21
C PRO A 219 21.09 -17.63 11.42
N ALA A 220 22.41 -17.64 11.30
CA ALA A 220 23.30 -17.21 12.37
C ALA A 220 23.11 -15.72 12.70
N GLY A 221 23.04 -15.39 13.98
CA GLY A 221 22.92 -14.00 14.46
C GLY A 221 21.49 -13.45 14.48
N TYR A 222 20.50 -14.26 14.12
CA TYR A 222 19.10 -13.88 14.32
C TYR A 222 18.77 -13.88 15.82
N ASN A 223 18.15 -12.81 16.31
CA ASN A 223 17.79 -12.62 17.72
C ASN A 223 16.51 -11.77 17.85
N PRO A 224 15.33 -12.37 17.71
CA PRO A 224 14.05 -11.65 17.72
C PRO A 224 13.67 -11.15 19.12
N LEU A 225 14.30 -11.66 20.16
CA LEU A 225 14.01 -11.35 21.56
C LEU A 225 15.05 -10.42 22.22
N GLY A 226 16.05 -9.99 21.47
CA GLY A 226 17.13 -9.14 21.96
C GLY A 226 17.99 -9.86 23.02
N ALA A 227 18.33 -9.17 24.11
CA ALA A 227 19.12 -9.74 25.21
C ALA A 227 18.32 -10.76 26.06
N SER A 228 16.99 -10.75 25.99
CA SER A 228 16.11 -11.65 26.73
C SER A 228 15.73 -12.83 25.86
N LYS A 229 16.62 -13.83 25.79
CA LYS A 229 16.30 -15.07 25.08
C LYS A 229 15.09 -15.78 25.69
N GLY A 230 14.10 -16.07 24.86
CA GLY A 230 13.00 -16.96 25.25
C GLY A 230 13.45 -18.42 25.27
N PRO A 231 12.71 -19.31 25.95
CA PRO A 231 13.05 -20.72 26.00
C PRO A 231 13.01 -21.42 24.64
N GLN A 232 12.41 -20.77 23.63
CA GLN A 232 12.26 -21.31 22.27
C GLN A 232 13.27 -20.73 21.26
N GLU A 233 14.10 -19.76 21.66
CA GLU A 233 15.20 -19.21 20.83
C GLU A 233 16.48 -19.97 21.15
N ASP A 234 16.56 -21.21 20.67
CA ASP A 234 17.67 -22.12 21.00
C ASP A 234 18.44 -22.61 19.77
N GLY A 235 18.09 -22.13 18.56
CA GLY A 235 18.72 -22.51 17.29
C GLY A 235 18.40 -23.93 16.83
N LYS A 236 17.32 -24.53 17.35
CA LYS A 236 16.99 -25.95 17.12
C LYS A 236 15.70 -26.17 16.32
N TYR A 237 15.15 -25.12 15.69
CA TYR A 237 14.00 -25.34 14.82
C TYR A 237 14.25 -26.43 13.80
N SER A 238 13.37 -27.42 13.74
CA SER A 238 13.52 -28.60 12.89
C SER A 238 12.55 -28.62 11.73
N GLU A 239 13.09 -28.52 10.51
CA GLU A 239 12.32 -28.70 9.28
C GLU A 239 13.09 -29.62 8.33
N VAL A 240 12.56 -30.83 8.12
CA VAL A 240 13.17 -31.87 7.24
C VAL A 240 12.09 -32.48 6.34
N PRO A 241 12.22 -32.41 5.01
CA PRO A 241 13.22 -31.63 4.26
C PRO A 241 12.98 -30.13 4.43
N ALA A 242 14.02 -29.33 4.30
CA ALA A 242 13.92 -27.88 4.25
C ALA A 242 13.08 -27.45 3.05
N LYS A 243 12.45 -26.25 3.16
CA LYS A 243 11.62 -25.65 2.09
C LYS A 243 12.26 -24.34 1.61
N ALA A 244 12.01 -23.98 0.35
CA ALA A 244 12.42 -22.70 -0.21
C ALA A 244 11.75 -21.55 0.54
N THR A 245 12.45 -20.41 0.69
CA THR A 245 11.91 -19.20 1.35
C THR A 245 10.93 -18.45 0.46
N GLY A 246 10.13 -17.57 1.06
CA GLY A 246 9.13 -16.76 0.35
C GLY A 246 9.71 -15.89 -0.78
N ASN A 247 10.97 -15.47 -0.68
CA ASN A 247 11.66 -14.66 -1.70
C ASN A 247 12.49 -15.48 -2.70
N ASP A 248 12.09 -16.73 -2.98
CA ASP A 248 12.67 -17.59 -4.01
C ASP A 248 14.11 -18.09 -3.72
N VAL A 249 14.52 -18.18 -2.44
CA VAL A 249 15.83 -18.74 -2.08
C VAL A 249 15.70 -20.25 -1.85
N PHE A 250 16.29 -21.04 -2.75
CA PHE A 250 16.30 -22.51 -2.72
C PHE A 250 17.56 -23.02 -2.00
N SER A 251 17.69 -22.70 -0.71
CA SER A 251 18.80 -23.09 0.15
C SER A 251 18.29 -23.61 1.49
N GLU A 252 18.94 -24.63 2.03
CA GLU A 252 18.70 -25.11 3.40
C GLU A 252 19.19 -24.12 4.47
N ALA A 253 20.15 -23.24 4.12
CA ALA A 253 20.74 -22.24 5.00
C ALA A 253 20.54 -20.83 4.43
N PRO A 254 19.30 -20.29 4.45
CA PRO A 254 19.05 -18.92 4.01
C PRO A 254 19.70 -17.91 4.95
N LYS A 255 19.91 -16.69 4.47
CA LYS A 255 20.38 -15.56 5.29
C LYS A 255 19.19 -14.91 6.02
N ILE A 256 19.48 -14.04 6.98
CA ILE A 256 18.45 -13.25 7.69
C ILE A 256 17.57 -12.45 6.73
N ASP A 257 18.14 -11.90 5.65
CA ASP A 257 17.42 -11.08 4.66
C ASP A 257 16.64 -11.90 3.61
N ASP A 258 16.73 -13.23 3.67
CA ASP A 258 16.10 -14.13 2.69
C ASP A 258 14.67 -14.55 3.07
N TRP A 259 13.93 -13.74 3.83
CA TRP A 259 12.60 -14.06 4.35
C TRP A 259 12.53 -15.46 4.98
N PHE A 260 13.57 -15.79 5.76
CA PHE A 260 13.83 -17.13 6.27
C PHE A 260 12.68 -17.68 7.13
N GLU A 261 11.87 -16.81 7.73
CA GLU A 261 10.69 -17.14 8.54
C GLU A 261 9.51 -17.62 7.70
N THR A 262 9.59 -17.50 6.38
CA THR A 262 8.52 -17.89 5.45
C THR A 262 8.93 -19.00 4.51
N VAL A 263 7.93 -19.66 3.93
CA VAL A 263 8.10 -20.71 2.90
C VAL A 263 7.27 -20.37 1.67
N LYS A 264 7.88 -20.58 0.49
CA LYS A 264 7.25 -20.31 -0.80
C LYS A 264 6.14 -21.28 -1.13
N LEU A 265 5.02 -20.77 -1.62
CA LEU A 265 3.93 -21.56 -2.19
C LEU A 265 4.20 -21.92 -3.66
N ASN A 266 3.89 -23.16 -4.01
CA ASN A 266 4.08 -23.69 -5.35
C ASN A 266 2.79 -23.54 -6.18
N TYR A 267 2.84 -22.68 -7.15
CA TYR A 267 1.75 -22.46 -8.13
C TYR A 267 1.92 -23.26 -9.42
N GLY A 268 2.70 -24.33 -9.42
CA GLY A 268 2.94 -25.15 -10.62
C GLY A 268 4.03 -24.57 -11.53
N VAL A 269 4.96 -23.78 -10.99
CA VAL A 269 6.14 -23.25 -11.72
C VAL A 269 7.38 -23.99 -11.24
N ASP A 270 8.06 -24.72 -12.14
CA ASP A 270 9.31 -25.40 -11.82
C ASP A 270 10.50 -24.45 -11.95
N TYR A 271 10.88 -23.81 -10.84
CA TYR A 271 11.95 -22.81 -10.79
C TYR A 271 13.33 -23.40 -11.14
N GLN A 272 13.54 -24.70 -10.93
CA GLN A 272 14.82 -25.37 -11.19
C GLN A 272 14.93 -25.93 -12.61
N ASN A 273 13.82 -25.87 -13.38
CA ASN A 273 13.75 -26.34 -14.75
C ASN A 273 13.24 -25.22 -15.68
N ASN A 274 14.04 -24.16 -15.85
CA ASN A 274 13.77 -23.00 -16.68
C ASN A 274 12.37 -22.38 -16.45
N ARG A 275 11.84 -22.44 -15.22
CA ARG A 275 10.50 -21.95 -14.85
C ARG A 275 9.39 -22.58 -15.69
N ALA A 276 9.54 -23.85 -16.07
CA ALA A 276 8.50 -24.58 -16.78
C ALA A 276 7.17 -24.53 -16.00
N THR A 277 6.08 -24.29 -16.72
CA THR A 277 4.75 -24.11 -16.11
C THR A 277 3.92 -25.37 -16.24
N HIS A 278 3.21 -25.73 -15.17
CA HIS A 278 2.37 -26.93 -15.04
C HIS A 278 0.99 -26.51 -14.52
N PHE A 279 0.19 -25.82 -15.34
CA PHE A 279 -1.11 -25.26 -14.97
C PHE A 279 -2.32 -26.12 -15.40
N SER A 280 -2.07 -27.25 -16.07
CA SER A 280 -3.10 -28.19 -16.49
C SER A 280 -2.69 -29.64 -16.13
N PRO A 281 -3.43 -30.31 -15.24
CA PRO A 281 -4.60 -29.81 -14.50
C PRO A 281 -4.25 -28.66 -13.56
N VAL A 282 -5.27 -27.90 -13.12
CA VAL A 282 -5.10 -26.78 -12.18
C VAL A 282 -4.39 -27.27 -10.90
N PRO A 283 -3.29 -26.64 -10.47
CA PRO A 283 -2.55 -27.02 -9.27
C PRO A 283 -3.40 -26.97 -7.99
N ASP A 284 -3.13 -27.85 -7.04
CA ASP A 284 -3.84 -27.90 -5.74
C ASP A 284 -3.76 -26.57 -4.97
N THR A 285 -2.63 -25.88 -5.04
CA THR A 285 -2.45 -24.55 -4.42
C THR A 285 -3.46 -23.52 -4.95
N TRP A 286 -3.76 -23.52 -6.26
CA TRP A 286 -4.74 -22.60 -6.83
C TRP A 286 -6.14 -22.83 -6.23
N VAL A 287 -6.55 -24.08 -6.11
CA VAL A 287 -7.86 -24.45 -5.55
C VAL A 287 -7.95 -24.00 -4.09
N LYS A 288 -6.93 -24.29 -3.28
CA LYS A 288 -6.86 -23.88 -1.87
C LYS A 288 -6.92 -22.36 -1.71
N MET A 289 -6.13 -21.61 -2.51
CA MET A 289 -6.10 -20.15 -2.46
C MET A 289 -7.44 -19.53 -2.91
N ARG A 290 -8.11 -20.11 -3.93
CA ARG A 290 -9.48 -19.72 -4.28
C ARG A 290 -10.43 -19.91 -3.10
N ASP A 291 -10.39 -21.06 -2.46
CA ASP A 291 -11.31 -21.39 -1.36
C ASP A 291 -11.09 -20.48 -0.14
N ILE A 292 -9.83 -20.06 0.13
CA ILE A 292 -9.49 -19.05 1.13
C ILE A 292 -10.10 -17.68 0.76
N LEU A 293 -9.93 -17.23 -0.48
CA LEU A 293 -10.52 -15.96 -0.95
C LEU A 293 -12.05 -15.98 -0.86
N LEU A 294 -12.69 -17.11 -1.22
CA LEU A 294 -14.14 -17.29 -1.10
C LEU A 294 -14.59 -17.30 0.37
N TYR A 295 -13.81 -17.90 1.28
CA TYR A 295 -14.09 -17.87 2.70
C TYR A 295 -14.18 -16.43 3.23
N TRP A 296 -13.17 -15.60 2.94
CA TRP A 296 -13.16 -14.21 3.37
C TRP A 296 -14.19 -13.33 2.65
N ALA A 297 -14.44 -13.58 1.36
CA ALA A 297 -15.54 -12.93 0.66
C ALA A 297 -16.90 -13.25 1.31
N GLY A 298 -17.07 -14.48 1.80
CA GLY A 298 -18.23 -14.92 2.59
C GLY A 298 -18.33 -14.24 3.97
N LYS A 299 -17.20 -13.79 4.55
CA LYS A 299 -17.16 -12.97 5.77
C LYS A 299 -17.46 -11.49 5.51
N ASN A 300 -17.80 -11.14 4.29
CA ASN A 300 -18.27 -9.82 3.90
C ASN A 300 -17.18 -8.74 3.76
N VAL A 301 -15.92 -9.11 3.54
CA VAL A 301 -14.89 -8.15 3.13
C VAL A 301 -15.17 -7.66 1.71
N ASP A 302 -14.86 -6.40 1.41
CA ASP A 302 -15.17 -5.75 0.13
C ASP A 302 -13.99 -5.75 -0.84
N GLY A 303 -12.82 -6.17 -0.41
CA GLY A 303 -11.67 -6.30 -1.30
C GLY A 303 -10.42 -6.83 -0.63
N PHE A 304 -9.46 -7.19 -1.48
CA PHE A 304 -8.17 -7.73 -1.09
C PHE A 304 -7.03 -6.86 -1.63
N ARG A 305 -6.08 -6.51 -0.76
CA ARG A 305 -4.74 -6.13 -1.19
C ARG A 305 -3.90 -7.40 -1.26
N CYS A 306 -3.43 -7.73 -2.44
CA CYS A 306 -2.68 -8.95 -2.70
C CYS A 306 -1.18 -8.66 -2.59
N ASP A 307 -0.57 -9.22 -1.54
CA ASP A 307 0.84 -9.09 -1.22
C ASP A 307 1.73 -9.67 -2.31
N VAL A 308 2.79 -8.95 -2.70
CA VAL A 308 3.76 -9.34 -3.75
C VAL A 308 3.12 -10.09 -4.93
N ALA A 309 2.01 -9.58 -5.45
CA ALA A 309 1.18 -10.25 -6.44
C ALA A 309 1.96 -10.68 -7.71
N GLU A 310 3.04 -9.95 -8.05
CA GLU A 310 3.88 -10.27 -9.21
C GLU A 310 4.82 -11.46 -8.99
N MET A 311 4.96 -11.96 -7.76
CA MET A 311 5.67 -13.21 -7.47
C MET A 311 4.81 -14.46 -7.70
N VAL A 312 3.53 -14.27 -8.01
CA VAL A 312 2.55 -15.32 -8.32
C VAL A 312 2.20 -15.26 -9.80
N PRO A 313 2.07 -16.41 -10.50
CA PRO A 313 1.77 -16.41 -11.94
C PRO A 313 0.50 -15.62 -12.27
N VAL A 314 0.58 -14.77 -13.30
CA VAL A 314 -0.58 -13.99 -13.76
C VAL A 314 -1.75 -14.87 -14.20
N GLU A 315 -1.48 -16.10 -14.63
CA GLU A 315 -2.48 -17.10 -14.98
C GLU A 315 -3.35 -17.50 -13.81
N PHE A 316 -2.77 -17.59 -12.59
CA PHE A 316 -3.55 -17.81 -11.37
C PHE A 316 -4.54 -16.67 -11.14
N TRP A 317 -4.09 -15.42 -11.24
CA TRP A 317 -4.95 -14.25 -11.08
C TRP A 317 -6.07 -14.20 -12.13
N ALA A 318 -5.72 -14.46 -13.39
CA ALA A 318 -6.69 -14.57 -14.48
C ALA A 318 -7.77 -15.63 -14.26
N TRP A 319 -7.43 -16.69 -13.52
CA TRP A 319 -8.35 -17.74 -13.18
C TRP A 319 -9.15 -17.42 -11.90
N VAL A 320 -8.49 -16.98 -10.82
CA VAL A 320 -9.13 -16.88 -9.50
C VAL A 320 -10.02 -15.64 -9.35
N ILE A 321 -9.59 -14.47 -9.85
CA ILE A 321 -10.35 -13.22 -9.67
C ILE A 321 -11.78 -13.34 -10.25
N PRO A 322 -11.98 -13.84 -11.49
CA PRO A 322 -13.33 -14.08 -12.00
C PRO A 322 -14.15 -15.06 -11.16
N GLU A 323 -13.53 -16.13 -10.60
CA GLU A 323 -14.23 -17.09 -9.74
C GLU A 323 -14.77 -16.43 -8.47
N VAL A 324 -13.97 -15.59 -7.81
CA VAL A 324 -14.40 -14.85 -6.62
C VAL A 324 -15.48 -13.81 -6.98
N LYS A 325 -15.31 -13.09 -8.09
CA LYS A 325 -16.29 -12.09 -8.57
C LYS A 325 -17.63 -12.69 -9.01
N LYS A 326 -17.69 -13.98 -9.35
CA LYS A 326 -18.99 -14.67 -9.55
C LYS A 326 -19.84 -14.71 -8.28
N VAL A 327 -19.19 -14.82 -7.11
CA VAL A 327 -19.85 -14.90 -5.79
C VAL A 327 -20.11 -13.50 -5.23
N LYS A 328 -19.14 -12.60 -5.36
CA LYS A 328 -19.22 -11.20 -4.89
C LYS A 328 -18.76 -10.27 -6.02
N PRO A 329 -19.67 -9.83 -6.93
CA PRO A 329 -19.31 -9.07 -8.14
C PRO A 329 -18.56 -7.76 -7.88
N ASP A 330 -18.86 -7.08 -6.77
CA ASP A 330 -18.31 -5.77 -6.42
C ASP A 330 -16.99 -5.85 -5.62
N ILE A 331 -16.47 -7.06 -5.36
CA ILE A 331 -15.22 -7.22 -4.63
C ILE A 331 -14.04 -6.71 -5.46
N ILE A 332 -13.17 -5.91 -4.85
CA ILE A 332 -12.02 -5.34 -5.55
C ILE A 332 -10.72 -6.08 -5.20
N PHE A 333 -9.81 -6.11 -6.19
CA PHE A 333 -8.48 -6.67 -6.05
C PHE A 333 -7.43 -5.61 -6.34
N ILE A 334 -6.54 -5.38 -5.38
CA ILE A 334 -5.43 -4.43 -5.46
C ILE A 334 -4.12 -5.22 -5.44
N ALA A 335 -3.32 -5.12 -6.49
CA ALA A 335 -2.02 -5.80 -6.53
C ALA A 335 -0.90 -4.92 -5.99
N GLU A 336 -0.09 -5.47 -5.13
CA GLU A 336 1.25 -4.97 -4.91
C GLU A 336 2.13 -5.46 -6.06
N ALA A 337 2.53 -4.53 -6.94
CA ALA A 337 3.36 -4.80 -8.10
C ALA A 337 4.35 -3.64 -8.31
N TYR A 338 5.59 -3.97 -8.65
CA TYR A 338 6.71 -3.03 -8.72
C TYR A 338 7.37 -2.97 -10.10
N ASN A 339 6.95 -3.84 -11.04
CA ASN A 339 7.48 -3.82 -12.41
C ASN A 339 6.54 -3.08 -13.36
N PRO A 340 6.83 -1.82 -13.78
CA PRO A 340 5.96 -1.07 -14.68
C PRO A 340 5.71 -1.74 -16.04
N LYS A 341 6.62 -2.61 -16.49
CA LYS A 341 6.46 -3.34 -17.74
C LYS A 341 5.34 -4.39 -17.69
N GLU A 342 5.02 -4.87 -16.49
CA GLU A 342 4.00 -5.89 -16.25
C GLU A 342 2.64 -5.29 -15.83
N TYR A 343 2.55 -4.00 -15.50
CA TYR A 343 1.31 -3.39 -15.02
C TYR A 343 0.12 -3.68 -15.94
N LYS A 344 0.29 -3.48 -17.25
CA LYS A 344 -0.75 -3.77 -18.23
C LYS A 344 -1.17 -5.25 -18.22
N THR A 345 -0.22 -6.16 -18.06
CA THR A 345 -0.46 -7.61 -17.99
C THR A 345 -1.32 -7.96 -16.76
N TYR A 346 -1.01 -7.38 -15.59
CA TYR A 346 -1.79 -7.64 -14.37
C TYR A 346 -3.20 -7.03 -14.42
N ILE A 347 -3.40 -5.89 -15.09
CA ILE A 347 -4.72 -5.30 -15.29
C ILE A 347 -5.52 -6.11 -16.32
N GLU A 348 -5.00 -6.30 -17.51
CA GLU A 348 -5.76 -6.86 -18.64
C GLU A 348 -5.93 -8.38 -18.56
N LYS A 349 -4.83 -9.12 -18.28
CA LYS A 349 -4.84 -10.58 -18.16
C LYS A 349 -5.14 -11.01 -16.72
N GLY A 350 -4.45 -10.43 -15.74
CA GLY A 350 -4.59 -10.77 -14.32
C GLY A 350 -5.92 -10.36 -13.71
N LYS A 351 -6.65 -9.40 -14.31
CA LYS A 351 -7.98 -8.93 -13.89
C LYS A 351 -7.99 -8.14 -12.58
N PHE A 352 -6.85 -7.60 -12.16
CA PHE A 352 -6.81 -6.68 -11.04
C PHE A 352 -7.55 -5.38 -11.34
N ASP A 353 -8.25 -4.87 -10.34
CA ASP A 353 -8.93 -3.59 -10.43
C ASP A 353 -7.92 -2.44 -10.30
N PHE A 354 -6.94 -2.58 -9.39
CA PHE A 354 -5.93 -1.57 -9.14
C PHE A 354 -4.55 -2.18 -8.86
N LEU A 355 -3.50 -1.40 -9.14
CA LEU A 355 -2.09 -1.70 -8.84
C LEU A 355 -1.46 -0.57 -8.06
N TYR A 356 -0.42 -0.85 -7.28
CA TYR A 356 0.41 0.16 -6.63
C TYR A 356 1.16 1.03 -7.65
N ASP A 357 1.10 2.37 -7.48
CA ASP A 357 1.94 3.33 -8.19
C ASP A 357 3.18 3.70 -7.34
N LYS A 358 3.94 2.67 -6.93
CA LYS A 358 5.10 2.86 -6.06
C LYS A 358 6.35 3.28 -6.84
N VAL A 359 6.72 2.54 -7.86
CA VAL A 359 7.94 2.79 -8.65
C VAL A 359 7.79 4.03 -9.54
N GLY A 360 6.55 4.35 -9.96
CA GLY A 360 6.23 5.54 -10.73
C GLY A 360 6.08 6.79 -9.85
N LEU A 361 4.82 7.13 -9.52
CA LEU A 361 4.51 8.42 -8.89
C LEU A 361 5.06 8.56 -7.47
N TYR A 362 4.99 7.51 -6.64
CA TYR A 362 5.53 7.59 -5.28
C TYR A 362 7.02 7.95 -5.31
N ASP A 363 7.84 7.22 -6.08
CA ASP A 363 9.30 7.47 -6.13
C ASP A 363 9.63 8.85 -6.74
N ALA A 364 8.85 9.32 -7.72
CA ALA A 364 8.99 10.66 -8.29
C ALA A 364 8.71 11.75 -7.23
N LEU A 365 7.59 11.63 -6.51
CA LEU A 365 7.20 12.58 -5.47
C LEU A 365 8.13 12.52 -4.25
N ARG A 366 8.61 11.33 -3.89
CA ARG A 366 9.61 11.16 -2.82
C ARG A 366 10.87 11.95 -3.13
N ARG A 367 11.41 11.86 -4.34
CA ARG A 367 12.58 12.66 -4.76
C ARG A 367 12.28 14.17 -4.70
N LEU A 368 11.10 14.60 -5.16
CA LEU A 368 10.71 16.01 -5.10
C LEU A 368 10.61 16.54 -3.66
N MET A 369 10.00 15.78 -2.75
CA MET A 369 9.91 16.16 -1.32
C MET A 369 11.28 16.26 -0.65
N ARG A 370 12.25 15.49 -1.12
CA ARG A 370 13.64 15.54 -0.65
C ARG A 370 14.47 16.62 -1.33
N GLY A 371 13.93 17.29 -2.37
CA GLY A 371 14.65 18.28 -3.18
C GLY A 371 15.62 17.68 -4.21
N GLU A 372 15.52 16.37 -4.47
CA GLU A 372 16.41 15.60 -5.36
C GLU A 372 15.86 15.44 -6.78
N GLY A 373 14.53 15.57 -6.99
CA GLY A 373 13.84 15.37 -8.25
C GLY A 373 13.48 16.67 -8.99
N THR A 374 12.74 16.49 -10.09
CA THR A 374 12.10 17.57 -10.84
C THR A 374 10.66 17.21 -11.17
N THR A 375 9.82 18.19 -11.52
CA THR A 375 8.44 17.91 -11.93
C THR A 375 8.34 17.14 -13.24
N GLU A 376 9.40 17.09 -14.05
CA GLU A 376 9.50 16.24 -15.23
C GLU A 376 9.35 14.75 -14.88
N ASP A 377 9.78 14.36 -13.68
CA ASP A 377 9.56 13.00 -13.18
C ASP A 377 8.06 12.66 -13.10
N ILE A 378 7.20 13.63 -12.75
CA ILE A 378 5.74 13.43 -12.73
C ILE A 378 5.21 13.28 -14.17
N THR A 379 5.68 14.15 -15.08
CA THR A 379 5.34 14.09 -16.51
C THR A 379 5.64 12.72 -17.10
N LYS A 380 6.82 12.17 -16.80
CA LYS A 380 7.24 10.85 -17.25
C LYS A 380 6.31 9.74 -16.79
N VAL A 381 5.86 9.79 -15.53
CA VAL A 381 4.96 8.76 -14.97
C VAL A 381 3.65 8.68 -15.75
N TRP A 382 2.94 9.78 -15.94
CA TRP A 382 1.65 9.72 -16.62
C TRP A 382 1.77 9.55 -18.14
N LYS A 383 2.86 10.04 -18.74
CA LYS A 383 3.07 10.04 -20.19
C LYS A 383 3.63 8.72 -20.73
N GLU A 384 4.46 8.03 -19.92
CA GLU A 384 5.18 6.83 -20.34
C GLU A 384 4.78 5.60 -19.52
N GLU A 385 4.78 5.69 -18.19
CA GLU A 385 4.68 4.53 -17.30
C GLU A 385 3.24 4.05 -17.07
N SER A 386 2.29 4.97 -16.89
CA SER A 386 0.88 4.65 -16.64
C SER A 386 -0.08 5.11 -17.75
N ARG A 387 0.44 5.38 -18.93
CA ARG A 387 -0.36 5.86 -20.07
C ARG A 387 -1.46 4.86 -20.44
N GLY A 388 -2.70 5.34 -20.42
CA GLY A 388 -3.88 4.56 -20.79
C GLY A 388 -4.46 3.69 -19.66
N PHE A 389 -3.79 3.61 -18.49
CA PHE A 389 -4.30 2.89 -17.31
C PHE A 389 -4.05 3.62 -15.98
N SER A 390 -3.79 4.92 -16.03
CA SER A 390 -3.55 5.74 -14.84
C SER A 390 -4.71 5.71 -13.83
N SER A 391 -5.93 5.44 -14.30
CA SER A 391 -7.12 5.23 -13.46
C SER A 391 -7.09 3.92 -12.64
N HIS A 392 -6.24 2.98 -13.00
CA HIS A 392 -6.04 1.73 -12.28
C HIS A 392 -4.90 1.79 -11.25
N MET A 393 -4.23 2.95 -11.13
CA MET A 393 -3.10 3.10 -10.23
C MET A 393 -3.54 3.61 -8.87
N LEU A 394 -3.29 2.81 -7.82
CA LEU A 394 -3.43 3.22 -6.41
C LEU A 394 -2.23 4.08 -6.02
N ARG A 395 -2.48 5.32 -5.65
CA ARG A 395 -1.46 6.33 -5.33
C ARG A 395 -1.43 6.66 -3.85
N PHE A 396 -0.23 6.80 -3.31
CA PHE A 396 0.01 7.06 -1.88
C PHE A 396 1.37 7.74 -1.65
N LEU A 397 1.60 8.23 -0.44
CA LEU A 397 2.91 8.78 -0.01
C LEU A 397 3.51 8.03 1.18
N GLU A 398 2.69 7.32 1.95
CA GLU A 398 3.11 6.41 3.02
C GLU A 398 2.29 5.13 2.94
N ASN A 399 2.88 4.02 3.37
CA ASN A 399 2.23 2.78 3.72
C ASN A 399 3.02 2.09 4.85
N HIS A 400 2.69 0.86 5.19
CA HIS A 400 3.33 0.11 6.26
C HIS A 400 4.77 -0.35 5.95
N ASP A 401 5.20 -0.33 4.66
CA ASP A 401 6.55 -0.73 4.22
C ASP A 401 7.46 0.47 3.94
N GLU A 402 6.90 1.66 3.77
CA GLU A 402 7.66 2.84 3.38
C GLU A 402 7.99 3.73 4.58
N GLN A 403 9.01 4.57 4.41
CA GLN A 403 9.42 5.54 5.42
C GLN A 403 8.33 6.58 5.66
N ARG A 404 8.17 7.01 6.91
CA ARG A 404 7.33 8.15 7.27
C ARG A 404 7.91 9.44 6.69
N ILE A 405 7.06 10.29 6.11
CA ILE A 405 7.48 11.57 5.52
C ILE A 405 8.17 12.45 6.57
N ALA A 406 7.63 12.46 7.80
CA ALA A 406 8.17 13.26 8.90
C ALA A 406 9.46 12.69 9.52
N SER A 407 9.93 11.51 9.08
CA SER A 407 11.16 10.91 9.58
C SER A 407 12.41 11.68 9.12
N LYS A 408 13.50 11.57 9.90
CA LYS A 408 14.81 12.11 9.52
C LYS A 408 15.40 11.44 8.27
N ASP A 409 14.94 10.23 7.96
CA ASP A 409 15.41 9.41 6.84
C ASP A 409 14.63 9.67 5.55
N PHE A 410 13.60 10.52 5.60
CA PHE A 410 12.83 10.92 4.44
C PHE A 410 12.86 12.47 4.25
N ALA A 411 11.84 13.19 4.73
CA ALA A 411 11.68 14.63 4.47
C ALA A 411 11.74 15.50 5.73
N THR A 412 11.77 14.92 6.92
CA THR A 412 11.80 15.56 8.25
C THR A 412 10.61 16.45 8.59
N ASP A 413 10.03 17.11 7.60
CA ASP A 413 8.91 18.03 7.75
C ASP A 413 7.66 17.45 7.05
N PRO A 414 6.60 17.10 7.80
CA PRO A 414 5.38 16.54 7.22
C PRO A 414 4.64 17.51 6.28
N MET A 415 4.89 18.83 6.39
CA MET A 415 4.29 19.83 5.50
C MET A 415 4.81 19.72 4.06
N ARG A 416 5.95 19.09 3.82
CA ARG A 416 6.45 18.79 2.47
C ARG A 416 5.55 17.86 1.68
N ALA A 417 4.66 17.12 2.36
CA ALA A 417 3.63 16.32 1.72
C ALA A 417 2.52 17.14 1.03
N ILE A 418 2.33 18.42 1.35
CA ILE A 418 1.21 19.23 0.82
C ILE A 418 1.15 19.23 -0.72
N PRO A 419 2.20 19.65 -1.48
CA PRO A 419 2.18 19.59 -2.93
C PRO A 419 2.13 18.15 -3.45
N ALA A 420 2.87 17.24 -2.82
CA ALA A 420 2.94 15.85 -3.23
C ALA A 420 1.59 15.13 -3.08
N MET A 421 0.92 15.29 -1.94
CA MET A 421 -0.39 14.66 -1.71
C MET A 421 -1.48 15.27 -2.61
N THR A 422 -1.38 16.57 -2.92
CA THR A 422 -2.30 17.20 -3.87
C THR A 422 -2.18 16.56 -5.26
N VAL A 423 -0.95 16.36 -5.76
CA VAL A 423 -0.73 15.62 -7.02
C VAL A 423 -1.23 14.18 -6.89
N THR A 424 -0.89 13.47 -5.82
CA THR A 424 -1.32 12.09 -5.56
C THR A 424 -2.85 11.95 -5.63
N ALA A 425 -3.59 12.89 -5.05
CA ALA A 425 -5.06 12.82 -4.97
C ALA A 425 -5.77 13.30 -6.24
N THR A 426 -5.13 14.15 -7.07
CA THR A 426 -5.84 14.85 -8.15
C THR A 426 -5.33 14.55 -9.56
N LEU A 427 -4.15 13.92 -9.72
CA LEU A 427 -3.54 13.68 -11.03
C LEU A 427 -4.38 12.75 -11.93
N ALA A 428 -5.05 11.76 -11.34
CA ALA A 428 -5.88 10.79 -12.06
C ALA A 428 -7.13 10.40 -11.28
N SER A 429 -8.04 9.65 -11.92
CA SER A 429 -9.28 9.14 -11.30
C SER A 429 -9.05 7.91 -10.40
N GLY A 430 -7.91 7.23 -10.49
CA GLY A 430 -7.57 6.06 -9.67
C GLY A 430 -7.60 6.29 -8.16
N PRO A 431 -7.52 5.23 -7.35
CA PRO A 431 -7.57 5.33 -5.89
C PRO A 431 -6.47 6.19 -5.30
N VAL A 432 -6.76 6.80 -4.16
CA VAL A 432 -5.77 7.47 -3.31
C VAL A 432 -5.79 6.83 -1.92
N MET A 433 -4.62 6.63 -1.33
CA MET A 433 -4.48 6.05 -0.01
C MET A 433 -3.76 6.98 0.96
N LEU A 434 -4.21 6.97 2.20
CA LEU A 434 -3.60 7.61 3.35
C LEU A 434 -3.26 6.55 4.40
N TYR A 435 -2.03 6.53 4.90
CA TYR A 435 -1.62 5.64 5.99
C TYR A 435 -1.81 6.31 7.34
N SER A 436 -2.35 5.59 8.33
CA SER A 436 -2.67 6.13 9.66
C SER A 436 -1.45 6.76 10.34
N GLY A 437 -1.61 7.99 10.83
CA GLY A 437 -0.54 8.80 11.38
C GLY A 437 0.11 9.78 10.40
N GLN A 438 0.00 9.57 9.09
CA GLN A 438 0.50 10.50 8.06
C GLN A 438 -0.18 11.86 8.20
N GLU A 439 -1.49 11.89 8.45
CA GLU A 439 -2.30 13.10 8.60
C GLU A 439 -1.99 13.94 9.85
N VAL A 440 -1.19 13.39 10.75
CA VAL A 440 -0.74 14.08 11.97
C VAL A 440 0.79 14.17 12.05
N GLY A 441 1.50 13.77 10.99
CA GLY A 441 2.94 13.88 10.87
C GLY A 441 3.72 12.92 11.79
N GLU A 442 3.34 11.64 11.81
CA GLU A 442 4.07 10.60 12.54
C GLU A 442 5.49 10.43 11.99
N PRO A 443 6.55 10.58 12.80
CA PRO A 443 7.93 10.60 12.31
C PRO A 443 8.67 9.26 12.34
N ALA A 444 8.15 8.23 12.99
CA ALA A 444 8.84 6.95 13.24
C ALA A 444 10.26 7.17 13.82
N ARG A 445 10.32 7.43 15.12
CA ARG A 445 11.58 7.77 15.81
C ARG A 445 12.16 6.58 16.55
N GLY A 446 13.50 6.50 16.57
CA GLY A 446 14.21 5.50 17.36
C GLY A 446 14.34 4.16 16.64
N SER A 447 14.44 3.08 17.39
CA SER A 447 14.75 1.74 16.88
C SER A 447 13.51 0.98 16.42
N GLU A 448 12.48 1.67 15.94
CA GLU A 448 11.21 1.07 15.55
C GLU A 448 11.14 0.61 14.09
N GLY A 449 12.19 0.80 13.30
CA GLY A 449 12.20 0.41 11.89
C GLY A 449 12.37 -1.09 11.66
N PHE A 450 12.46 -1.47 10.39
CA PHE A 450 12.64 -2.87 9.98
C PHE A 450 14.07 -3.36 10.23
N SER A 451 15.02 -2.44 10.29
CA SER A 451 16.45 -2.72 10.50
C SER A 451 17.05 -1.75 11.53
N GLY A 452 16.32 -1.43 12.58
CA GLY A 452 16.66 -0.40 13.55
C GLY A 452 16.05 0.95 13.18
N GLU A 453 16.77 2.06 13.37
CA GLU A 453 16.26 3.41 13.05
C GLU A 453 16.40 3.69 11.55
N ASP A 454 15.38 3.40 10.77
CA ASP A 454 15.34 3.56 9.31
C ASP A 454 14.17 4.43 8.80
N GLY A 455 13.44 5.08 9.70
CA GLY A 455 12.33 5.98 9.38
C GLY A 455 10.99 5.29 9.11
N ARG A 456 10.90 3.97 9.34
CA ARG A 456 9.67 3.19 9.22
C ARG A 456 9.06 2.92 10.59
N THR A 457 7.76 2.79 10.64
CA THR A 457 7.07 2.26 11.82
C THR A 457 7.09 0.73 11.75
N THR A 458 7.53 0.05 12.81
CA THR A 458 7.64 -1.41 12.83
C THR A 458 6.29 -2.09 12.55
N ILE A 459 6.35 -3.19 11.79
CA ILE A 459 5.24 -4.12 11.60
C ILE A 459 5.51 -5.49 12.27
N PHE A 460 6.63 -5.63 12.99
CA PHE A 460 7.11 -6.87 13.57
C PHE A 460 7.01 -6.91 15.10
N ASP A 461 6.81 -5.76 15.74
CA ASP A 461 6.82 -5.62 17.16
C ASP A 461 5.54 -4.95 17.70
N TYR A 462 5.30 -5.10 19.00
CA TYR A 462 4.31 -4.29 19.72
C TYR A 462 4.87 -2.90 19.91
N TRP A 463 4.14 -1.89 19.46
CA TRP A 463 4.63 -0.51 19.46
C TRP A 463 3.48 0.50 19.61
N GLY A 464 3.77 1.64 20.21
CA GLY A 464 2.89 2.79 20.21
C GLY A 464 3.31 3.80 19.16
N VAL A 465 2.36 4.47 18.52
CA VAL A 465 2.58 5.48 17.46
C VAL A 465 2.29 6.87 18.07
N PRO A 466 3.32 7.60 18.56
CA PRO A 466 3.12 8.70 19.51
C PRO A 466 2.26 9.86 19.00
N GLU A 467 2.48 10.30 17.75
CA GLU A 467 1.72 11.44 17.19
C GLU A 467 0.28 11.02 16.85
N HIS A 468 0.09 9.78 16.37
CA HIS A 468 -1.23 9.20 16.18
C HIS A 468 -1.98 9.05 17.53
N GLN A 469 -1.28 8.66 18.60
CA GLN A 469 -1.88 8.56 19.96
C GLN A 469 -2.38 9.90 20.48
N LYS A 470 -1.83 11.05 20.05
CA LYS A 470 -2.35 12.38 20.37
C LYS A 470 -3.73 12.61 19.77
N TRP A 471 -3.94 12.16 18.52
CA TRP A 471 -5.26 12.21 17.89
C TRP A 471 -6.22 11.22 18.54
N LEU A 472 -5.78 10.00 18.78
CA LEU A 472 -6.55 8.95 19.44
C LEU A 472 -7.06 9.38 20.83
N ASN A 473 -6.25 10.14 21.59
CA ASN A 473 -6.56 10.68 22.91
C ASN A 473 -7.27 9.67 23.84
N GLN A 474 -6.63 8.51 24.07
CA GLN A 474 -7.15 7.42 24.90
C GLN A 474 -8.50 6.85 24.41
N GLY A 475 -8.74 6.83 23.11
CA GLY A 475 -9.96 6.29 22.50
C GLY A 475 -11.10 7.29 22.33
N LYS A 476 -10.86 8.58 22.59
CA LYS A 476 -11.84 9.64 22.34
C LYS A 476 -11.89 10.07 20.88
N PHE A 477 -10.81 9.88 20.13
CA PHE A 477 -10.68 10.24 18.70
C PHE A 477 -11.09 11.69 18.40
N ASP A 478 -10.70 12.62 19.29
CA ASP A 478 -11.07 14.03 19.23
C ASP A 478 -9.91 14.96 18.87
N GLY A 479 -8.68 14.41 18.76
CA GLY A 479 -7.49 15.19 18.44
C GLY A 479 -7.14 16.26 19.48
N ALA A 480 -7.69 16.16 20.71
CA ALA A 480 -7.50 17.21 21.73
C ALA A 480 -6.04 17.42 22.15
N LYS A 481 -5.20 16.40 21.94
CA LYS A 481 -3.75 16.46 22.27
C LYS A 481 -2.87 16.87 21.07
N LEU A 482 -3.45 17.09 19.89
CA LEU A 482 -2.71 17.57 18.72
C LEU A 482 -2.31 19.04 18.90
N GLY A 483 -1.09 19.36 18.51
CA GLY A 483 -0.64 20.73 18.37
C GLY A 483 -1.30 21.47 17.19
N PRO A 484 -1.18 22.82 17.12
CA PRO A 484 -1.79 23.59 16.04
C PRO A 484 -1.38 23.10 14.63
N ALA A 485 -0.09 22.96 14.37
CA ALA A 485 0.40 22.50 13.06
C ALA A 485 -0.12 21.10 12.67
N GLN A 486 -0.30 20.19 13.64
CA GLN A 486 -0.87 18.88 13.39
C GLN A 486 -2.37 18.95 13.06
N LYS A 487 -3.10 19.84 13.70
CA LYS A 487 -4.52 20.12 13.38
C LYS A 487 -4.66 20.68 11.99
N ASP A 488 -3.83 21.67 11.62
CA ASP A 488 -3.80 22.27 10.30
C ASP A 488 -3.48 21.23 9.20
N LEU A 489 -2.48 20.37 9.46
CA LEU A 489 -2.11 19.29 8.54
C LEU A 489 -3.27 18.30 8.36
N ARG A 490 -3.88 17.83 9.45
CA ARG A 490 -5.03 16.91 9.37
C ARG A 490 -6.24 17.54 8.67
N GLU A 491 -6.47 18.81 8.89
CA GLU A 491 -7.53 19.55 8.19
C GLU A 491 -7.23 19.70 6.69
N PHE A 492 -5.98 19.95 6.32
CA PHE A 492 -5.55 19.92 4.91
C PHE A 492 -5.85 18.56 4.26
N TYR A 493 -5.46 17.44 4.89
CA TYR A 493 -5.79 16.11 4.37
C TYR A 493 -7.31 15.92 4.24
N SER A 494 -8.07 16.34 5.23
CA SER A 494 -9.54 16.24 5.18
C SER A 494 -10.12 17.02 4.01
N ARG A 495 -9.71 18.28 3.81
CA ARG A 495 -10.20 19.09 2.67
C ARG A 495 -9.82 18.47 1.33
N LEU A 496 -8.57 18.05 1.17
CA LEU A 496 -8.06 17.47 -0.07
C LEU A 496 -8.76 16.16 -0.43
N LEU A 497 -8.91 15.24 0.52
CA LEU A 497 -9.53 13.94 0.27
C LEU A 497 -11.03 14.07 0.01
N ASN A 498 -11.75 14.95 0.71
CA ASN A 498 -13.14 15.28 0.41
C ASN A 498 -13.29 15.90 -0.98
N LEU A 499 -12.39 16.80 -1.37
CA LEU A 499 -12.37 17.37 -2.72
C LEU A 499 -12.14 16.27 -3.76
N ALA A 500 -11.18 15.38 -3.55
CA ALA A 500 -10.91 14.28 -4.45
C ALA A 500 -12.10 13.32 -4.58
N ALA A 501 -12.78 13.02 -3.47
CA ALA A 501 -13.94 12.13 -3.43
C ALA A 501 -15.19 12.72 -4.10
N SER A 502 -15.38 14.05 -4.04
CA SER A 502 -16.60 14.73 -4.51
C SER A 502 -16.49 15.37 -5.88
N SER A 503 -15.27 15.77 -6.32
CA SER A 503 -15.06 16.51 -7.57
C SER A 503 -15.31 15.65 -8.80
N ASP A 504 -16.21 16.09 -9.68
CA ASP A 504 -16.49 15.43 -10.95
C ASP A 504 -15.27 15.44 -11.87
N ALA A 505 -14.56 16.56 -11.91
CA ALA A 505 -13.35 16.71 -12.72
C ALA A 505 -12.21 15.77 -12.27
N ILE A 506 -12.07 15.48 -10.98
CA ILE A 506 -11.04 14.55 -10.48
C ILE A 506 -11.46 13.10 -10.71
N ARG A 507 -12.73 12.75 -10.46
CA ARG A 507 -13.23 11.38 -10.57
C ARG A 507 -13.38 10.88 -12.00
N ARG A 508 -13.78 11.78 -12.92
CA ARG A 508 -14.20 11.41 -14.28
C ARG A 508 -13.53 12.24 -15.37
N GLY A 509 -12.82 13.29 -14.97
CA GLY A 509 -12.34 14.30 -15.90
C GLY A 509 -11.12 13.84 -16.69
N LYS A 510 -10.95 14.50 -17.83
CA LYS A 510 -9.74 14.46 -18.62
C LYS A 510 -8.61 15.22 -17.92
N PHE A 511 -7.40 14.90 -18.28
CA PHE A 511 -6.17 15.54 -17.82
C PHE A 511 -5.54 16.35 -18.94
N TYR A 512 -4.96 17.51 -18.61
CA TYR A 512 -4.14 18.30 -19.55
C TYR A 512 -3.00 18.96 -18.78
N GLU A 513 -1.76 18.64 -19.14
CA GLU A 513 -0.57 19.23 -18.52
C GLU A 513 -0.29 20.63 -19.08
N LEU A 514 0.17 21.54 -18.20
CA LEU A 514 0.46 22.94 -18.58
C LEU A 514 1.96 23.28 -18.57
N GLN A 515 2.85 22.29 -18.45
CA GLN A 515 4.30 22.54 -18.34
C GLN A 515 4.86 23.23 -19.59
N ASP A 516 4.50 22.75 -20.79
CA ASP A 516 4.99 23.34 -22.05
C ASP A 516 4.46 24.77 -22.26
N ALA A 517 3.24 25.05 -21.85
CA ALA A 517 2.61 26.38 -21.99
C ALA A 517 3.20 27.44 -21.04
N ASN A 518 3.98 27.01 -20.03
CA ASN A 518 4.50 27.87 -18.96
C ASN A 518 6.04 27.88 -18.87
N ASN A 519 6.76 27.31 -19.83
CA ASN A 519 8.22 27.16 -19.78
C ASN A 519 9.02 28.42 -20.08
N LEU A 520 8.38 29.52 -20.52
CA LEU A 520 9.06 30.73 -21.00
C LEU A 520 9.24 31.80 -19.94
N GLY A 521 8.71 31.62 -18.73
CA GLY A 521 8.71 32.63 -17.66
C GLY A 521 9.74 32.37 -16.57
N LYS A 522 10.54 33.38 -16.19
CA LYS A 522 11.50 33.27 -15.08
C LYS A 522 10.85 32.94 -13.72
N GLU A 523 9.59 33.31 -13.55
CA GLU A 523 8.83 33.09 -12.32
C GLU A 523 8.07 31.74 -12.31
N TYR A 524 8.00 31.03 -13.44
CA TYR A 524 7.54 29.66 -13.51
C TYR A 524 8.75 28.72 -13.62
N ASN A 525 9.21 28.22 -12.49
CA ASN A 525 10.34 27.30 -12.50
C ASN A 525 9.87 25.86 -12.62
N GLN A 526 9.94 25.30 -13.81
CA GLN A 526 9.51 23.93 -14.12
C GLN A 526 10.19 22.85 -13.29
N LYS A 527 11.34 23.13 -12.68
CA LYS A 527 11.95 22.16 -11.76
C LYS A 527 11.10 21.90 -10.54
N TYR A 528 10.34 22.91 -10.08
CA TYR A 528 9.61 22.85 -8.80
C TYR A 528 8.12 23.16 -8.92
N VAL A 529 7.72 23.95 -9.93
CA VAL A 529 6.31 24.31 -10.15
C VAL A 529 5.69 23.38 -11.16
N TYR A 530 4.57 22.79 -10.79
CA TYR A 530 3.81 21.89 -11.65
C TYR A 530 2.38 22.35 -11.76
N ALA A 531 1.86 22.46 -12.98
CA ALA A 531 0.49 22.88 -13.23
C ALA A 531 -0.20 21.97 -14.26
N TYR A 532 -1.46 21.66 -14.01
CA TYR A 532 -2.29 20.85 -14.90
C TYR A 532 -3.78 21.13 -14.70
N LEU A 533 -4.58 20.71 -15.65
CA LEU A 533 -6.03 20.81 -15.65
C LEU A 533 -6.66 19.43 -15.45
N ARG A 534 -7.75 19.42 -14.69
CA ARG A 534 -8.70 18.31 -14.64
C ARG A 534 -10.06 18.86 -15.06
N TYR A 535 -10.74 18.22 -16.01
CA TYR A 535 -11.97 18.78 -16.51
C TYR A 535 -12.97 17.77 -17.05
N THR A 536 -14.24 18.09 -16.83
CA THR A 536 -15.40 17.50 -17.49
C THR A 536 -16.19 18.62 -18.17
N ASP A 537 -17.32 18.30 -18.77
CA ASP A 537 -18.30 19.28 -19.24
C ASP A 537 -18.96 20.08 -18.10
N LYS A 538 -18.93 19.56 -16.87
CA LYS A 538 -19.57 20.13 -15.67
C LYS A 538 -18.63 20.91 -14.77
N GLN A 539 -17.37 20.55 -14.73
CA GLN A 539 -16.38 21.12 -13.82
C GLN A 539 -15.00 21.23 -14.48
N GLN A 540 -14.34 22.37 -14.31
CA GLN A 540 -13.00 22.63 -14.80
C GLN A 540 -12.14 23.06 -13.62
N LEU A 541 -11.03 22.35 -13.40
CA LEU A 541 -10.08 22.62 -12.33
C LEU A 541 -8.69 22.92 -12.91
N LEU A 542 -8.02 23.88 -12.28
CA LEU A 542 -6.59 24.12 -12.43
C LEU A 542 -5.89 23.74 -11.12
N VAL A 543 -4.95 22.81 -11.19
CA VAL A 543 -4.09 22.46 -10.06
C VAL A 543 -2.73 23.08 -10.27
N VAL A 544 -2.19 23.76 -9.24
CA VAL A 544 -0.86 24.35 -9.26
C VAL A 544 -0.17 24.04 -7.95
N VAL A 545 1.04 23.47 -8.03
CA VAL A 545 1.85 23.11 -6.85
C VAL A 545 3.26 23.66 -6.95
N ASN A 546 3.86 23.97 -5.80
CA ASN A 546 5.26 24.36 -5.67
C ASN A 546 5.98 23.39 -4.73
N PHE A 547 6.94 22.63 -5.26
CA PHE A 547 7.77 21.69 -4.51
C PHE A 547 9.06 22.30 -3.93
N ASN A 548 9.31 23.58 -4.17
CA ASN A 548 10.52 24.20 -3.61
C ASN A 548 10.34 24.42 -2.09
N PRO A 549 11.24 23.91 -1.24
CA PRO A 549 11.10 24.05 0.21
C PRO A 549 11.37 25.45 0.72
N ASP A 550 12.14 26.26 -0.03
CA ASP A 550 12.71 27.51 0.47
C ASP A 550 12.22 28.74 -0.30
N ARG A 551 11.78 28.57 -1.57
CA ARG A 551 11.50 29.69 -2.46
C ARG A 551 10.03 29.76 -2.85
N ALA A 552 9.46 30.96 -2.68
CA ALA A 552 8.19 31.34 -3.29
C ALA A 552 8.41 31.75 -4.76
N TYR A 553 7.43 31.45 -5.61
CA TYR A 553 7.38 31.89 -7.01
C TYR A 553 6.16 32.76 -7.25
N LYS A 554 6.23 33.65 -8.24
CA LYS A 554 5.13 34.58 -8.60
C LYS A 554 4.78 34.47 -10.09
N PRO A 555 4.42 33.27 -10.59
CA PRO A 555 4.06 33.11 -11.99
C PRO A 555 2.72 33.71 -12.31
N THR A 556 2.53 34.08 -13.59
CA THR A 556 1.22 34.11 -14.23
C THR A 556 1.03 32.79 -14.93
N ILE A 557 0.06 31.98 -14.50
CA ILE A 557 -0.22 30.69 -15.14
C ILE A 557 -0.93 30.93 -16.48
N ASN A 558 -0.32 30.46 -17.53
CA ASN A 558 -0.90 30.48 -18.88
C ASN A 558 -1.70 29.20 -19.15
N ILE A 559 -2.99 29.36 -19.48
CA ILE A 559 -3.83 28.29 -20.01
C ILE A 559 -4.00 28.55 -21.50
N PRO A 560 -3.42 27.73 -22.39
CA PRO A 560 -3.45 27.98 -23.82
C PRO A 560 -4.87 27.86 -24.39
N ALA A 561 -5.12 28.53 -25.51
CA ALA A 561 -6.46 28.59 -26.13
C ALA A 561 -7.03 27.22 -26.50
N GLU A 562 -6.18 26.30 -26.94
CA GLU A 562 -6.54 24.91 -27.24
C GLU A 562 -7.00 24.16 -25.98
N ALA A 563 -6.35 24.38 -24.82
CA ALA A 563 -6.77 23.77 -23.56
C ALA A 563 -8.12 24.33 -23.08
N LEU A 564 -8.35 25.65 -23.19
CA LEU A 564 -9.66 26.24 -22.92
C LEU A 564 -10.74 25.64 -23.82
N THR A 565 -10.46 25.52 -25.12
CA THR A 565 -11.38 24.90 -26.07
C THR A 565 -11.66 23.44 -25.73
N ALA A 566 -10.64 22.67 -25.35
CA ALA A 566 -10.78 21.27 -24.93
C ALA A 566 -11.65 21.11 -23.68
N MET A 567 -11.65 22.10 -22.78
CA MET A 567 -12.52 22.19 -21.60
C MET A 567 -13.95 22.67 -21.92
N GLY A 568 -14.27 23.01 -23.18
CA GLY A 568 -15.54 23.60 -23.56
C GLY A 568 -15.67 25.09 -23.21
N LEU A 569 -14.55 25.76 -22.90
CA LEU A 569 -14.49 27.17 -22.53
C LEU A 569 -14.13 28.04 -23.74
N ASN A 570 -14.66 29.27 -23.80
CA ASN A 570 -14.35 30.22 -24.87
C ASN A 570 -13.06 30.99 -24.57
N PRO A 571 -11.97 30.82 -25.39
CA PRO A 571 -10.69 31.50 -25.14
C PRO A 571 -10.72 33.04 -25.12
N LYS A 572 -11.80 33.63 -25.62
CA LYS A 572 -11.99 35.10 -25.66
C LYS A 572 -12.73 35.66 -24.45
N LYS A 573 -13.19 34.82 -23.52
CA LYS A 573 -13.89 35.24 -22.31
C LYS A 573 -12.94 35.33 -21.11
N PHE A 574 -13.33 36.14 -20.13
CA PHE A 574 -12.67 36.17 -18.83
C PHE A 574 -13.32 35.16 -17.90
N TYR A 575 -12.50 34.61 -16.99
CA TYR A 575 -12.91 33.60 -16.03
C TYR A 575 -12.55 34.04 -14.61
N THR A 576 -13.27 33.49 -13.65
CA THR A 576 -12.94 33.58 -12.23
C THR A 576 -12.39 32.26 -11.73
N TYR A 577 -11.52 32.33 -10.72
CA TYR A 577 -10.77 31.20 -10.19
C TYR A 577 -10.96 31.13 -8.68
N THR A 578 -11.70 30.13 -8.21
CA THR A 578 -11.97 29.92 -6.77
C THR A 578 -11.09 28.80 -6.24
N ASP A 579 -10.27 29.08 -5.23
CA ASP A 579 -9.42 28.05 -4.61
C ASP A 579 -10.28 27.14 -3.71
N LEU A 580 -10.49 25.90 -4.15
CA LEU A 580 -11.30 24.92 -3.42
C LEU A 580 -10.52 24.25 -2.27
N LEU A 581 -9.20 24.30 -2.31
CA LEU A 581 -8.34 23.67 -1.29
C LEU A 581 -8.10 24.59 -0.10
N ASN A 582 -7.78 25.87 -0.36
CA ASN A 582 -7.44 26.82 0.70
C ASN A 582 -8.56 27.84 0.99
N GLY A 583 -9.59 27.88 0.15
CA GLY A 583 -10.66 28.88 0.27
C GLY A 583 -10.24 30.27 -0.22
N GLY A 584 -11.04 31.27 0.13
CA GLY A 584 -10.81 32.65 -0.24
C GLY A 584 -11.73 33.15 -1.34
N GLU A 585 -11.67 34.48 -1.63
CA GLU A 585 -12.48 35.12 -2.65
C GLU A 585 -12.06 34.70 -4.07
N PRO A 586 -13.01 34.60 -5.02
CA PRO A 586 -12.71 34.31 -6.41
C PRO A 586 -11.77 35.36 -7.03
N ARG A 587 -10.75 34.90 -7.72
CA ARG A 587 -9.74 35.70 -8.40
C ARG A 587 -10.10 35.92 -9.87
N LYS A 588 -9.75 37.07 -10.44
CA LYS A 588 -9.92 37.39 -11.88
C LYS A 588 -8.61 37.22 -12.66
N SER A 589 -7.53 36.82 -11.99
CA SER A 589 -6.19 36.67 -12.58
C SER A 589 -5.51 35.43 -12.03
N LEU A 590 -4.72 34.78 -12.88
CA LEU A 590 -3.84 33.69 -12.52
C LEU A 590 -2.39 34.14 -12.20
N TYR A 591 -2.19 35.43 -11.89
CA TYR A 591 -0.97 35.87 -11.23
C TYR A 591 -1.00 35.40 -9.79
N LEU A 592 -0.19 34.39 -9.47
CA LEU A 592 -0.21 33.68 -8.20
C LEU A 592 1.04 33.97 -7.39
N THR A 593 0.91 33.96 -6.07
CA THR A 593 2.05 33.85 -5.16
C THR A 593 2.04 32.42 -4.60
N LEU A 594 2.95 31.59 -5.10
CA LEU A 594 3.11 30.20 -4.70
C LEU A 594 4.13 30.13 -3.56
N ALA A 595 3.66 30.00 -2.34
CA ALA A 595 4.54 29.82 -1.18
C ALA A 595 5.41 28.54 -1.32
N PRO A 596 6.51 28.42 -0.58
CA PRO A 596 7.25 27.16 -0.51
C PRO A 596 6.33 25.99 -0.11
N MET A 597 6.52 24.82 -0.70
CA MET A 597 5.78 23.59 -0.41
C MET A 597 4.25 23.79 -0.36
N SER A 598 3.71 24.50 -1.35
CA SER A 598 2.27 24.86 -1.39
C SER A 598 1.53 24.22 -2.55
N ALA A 599 0.20 24.15 -2.41
CA ALA A 599 -0.70 23.63 -3.42
C ALA A 599 -1.99 24.44 -3.50
N TYR A 600 -2.54 24.54 -4.71
CA TYR A 600 -3.77 25.24 -5.02
C TYR A 600 -4.60 24.40 -5.99
N VAL A 601 -5.92 24.40 -5.78
CA VAL A 601 -6.87 23.75 -6.69
C VAL A 601 -7.98 24.76 -7.00
N PHE A 602 -7.86 25.39 -8.15
CA PHE A 602 -8.81 26.42 -8.57
C PHE A 602 -9.93 25.84 -9.42
N GLU A 603 -11.17 26.12 -9.07
CA GLU A 603 -12.31 25.93 -9.96
C GLU A 603 -12.42 27.13 -10.91
N ILE A 604 -12.55 26.85 -12.21
CA ILE A 604 -12.66 27.86 -13.28
C ILE A 604 -14.14 28.08 -13.59
N LYS A 605 -14.61 29.32 -13.44
CA LYS A 605 -16.00 29.70 -13.75
C LYS A 605 -16.08 30.93 -14.65
N PRO A 606 -17.11 31.02 -15.53
CA PRO A 606 -17.37 32.20 -16.36
C PRO A 606 -17.57 33.49 -15.55
#